data_43c4a32d1a2f3087ce10b9359454f848
#
_entry.id   43c4a32d1a2f3087ce10b9359454f848
#
_cell.length_a   1.000
_cell.length_b   1.000
_cell.length_c   1.000
_cell.angle_alpha   90.00
_cell.angle_beta   90.00
_cell.angle_gamma   90.00
#
_symmetry.space_group_name_H-M   'P 1'
#
loop_
_entity.id
_entity.type
_entity.pdbx_description
1 polymer ?
#
loop_
_entity_poly.entity_id
_entity_poly.type
_entity_poly.pdbx_seq_one_letter_code
_entity_poly.pdbx_strand_id
1 'polypeptide(L)'
;MDWTQFRLSEYAGVDNAVISQIERGVKKFFEPDLLLRLANALQLTTLERREFFLAASGLDNSQLVRQPSMGTATDTHHPGKILEKLLGILRQVRAPSFLNDVYGDVIAANTAVIRFFNIPASMIESAPHMPGGFNAMRMTFGNELVGRTHVSENWDAYAMSSMRSYRDSTLRYRAEPYFKYLMKTFRDPSKYPLFDRYWKRVSSVEQDKIMNSDTFEYDHESHGHIKYLTTGITTTTAFGELFLTTYLPLDNHTKDVFDGLLMDGGDSVIRLAPWPEKPMP
;
A
#
# COMPACT_ATOMS: atom_id res chain seq x y z
N MET A 1 9.37 -8.69 13.32
CA MET A 1 10.52 -9.30 13.98
C MET A 1 11.72 -8.45 13.65
N ASP A 2 12.41 -7.95 14.65
CA ASP A 2 13.71 -7.35 14.39
C ASP A 2 14.68 -8.52 14.22
N TRP A 3 15.07 -8.81 12.98
CA TRP A 3 16.07 -9.78 12.67
C TRP A 3 17.44 -9.24 13.08
N THR A 4 18.08 -9.88 14.05
CA THR A 4 19.51 -9.68 14.26
C THR A 4 20.29 -10.53 13.25
N GLN A 5 21.52 -10.14 12.91
CA GLN A 5 22.40 -10.95 12.06
C GLN A 5 22.51 -12.39 12.56
N PHE A 6 22.65 -12.54 13.88
CA PHE A 6 22.75 -13.85 14.54
C PHE A 6 21.49 -14.69 14.31
N ARG A 7 20.32 -14.13 14.55
CA ARG A 7 19.05 -14.84 14.31
C ARG A 7 18.87 -15.24 12.85
N LEU A 8 19.17 -14.34 11.92
CA LEU A 8 19.08 -14.65 10.50
C LEU A 8 20.05 -15.76 10.10
N SER A 9 21.27 -15.75 10.66
CA SER A 9 22.28 -16.79 10.41
C SER A 9 21.80 -18.16 10.87
N GLU A 10 21.21 -18.27 12.06
CA GLU A 10 20.63 -19.52 12.57
C GLU A 10 19.48 -20.04 11.68
N TYR A 11 18.51 -19.19 11.36
CA TYR A 11 17.35 -19.59 10.56
C TYR A 11 17.72 -19.95 9.10
N ALA A 12 18.69 -19.26 8.52
CA ALA A 12 19.16 -19.53 7.19
C ALA A 12 20.19 -20.67 7.12
N GLY A 13 20.70 -21.13 8.25
CA GLY A 13 21.83 -22.08 8.30
C GLY A 13 23.09 -21.54 7.62
N VAL A 14 23.36 -20.24 7.80
CA VAL A 14 24.46 -19.52 7.12
C VAL A 14 25.34 -18.89 8.21
N ASP A 15 26.64 -18.87 7.98
CA ASP A 15 27.58 -18.22 8.92
C ASP A 15 27.25 -16.74 9.11
N ASN A 16 27.29 -16.28 10.37
CA ASN A 16 27.02 -14.88 10.72
C ASN A 16 27.98 -13.90 10.01
N ALA A 17 29.23 -14.32 9.76
CA ALA A 17 30.18 -13.51 9.01
C ALA A 17 29.72 -13.28 7.57
N VAL A 18 29.08 -14.27 6.94
CA VAL A 18 28.50 -14.15 5.60
C VAL A 18 27.35 -13.15 5.59
N ILE A 19 26.43 -13.22 6.58
CA ILE A 19 25.33 -12.25 6.73
C ILE A 19 25.90 -10.83 6.85
N SER A 20 26.90 -10.66 7.71
CA SER A 20 27.56 -9.36 7.91
C SER A 20 28.23 -8.82 6.62
N GLN A 21 28.84 -9.70 5.83
CA GLN A 21 29.42 -9.29 4.54
C GLN A 21 28.38 -8.88 3.53
N ILE A 22 27.21 -9.54 3.51
CA ILE A 22 26.06 -9.19 2.65
C ILE A 22 25.53 -7.82 3.03
N GLU A 23 25.25 -7.58 4.30
CA GLU A 23 24.69 -6.31 4.77
C GLU A 23 25.63 -5.11 4.54
N ARG A 24 26.94 -5.34 4.60
CA ARG A 24 27.96 -4.33 4.28
C ARG A 24 28.23 -4.17 2.78
N GLY A 25 27.56 -4.95 1.93
CA GLY A 25 27.78 -4.92 0.47
C GLY A 25 29.17 -5.40 0.02
N VAL A 26 29.90 -6.13 0.88
CA VAL A 26 31.24 -6.67 0.56
C VAL A 26 31.13 -7.93 -0.31
N LYS A 27 30.15 -8.79 -0.02
CA LYS A 27 29.91 -10.00 -0.81
C LYS A 27 29.14 -9.65 -2.08
N LYS A 28 29.77 -9.82 -3.24
CA LYS A 28 29.21 -9.44 -4.55
C LYS A 28 28.66 -10.62 -5.34
N PHE A 29 29.07 -11.85 -5.02
CA PHE A 29 28.63 -13.05 -5.70
C PHE A 29 27.89 -13.96 -4.74
N PHE A 30 26.73 -14.44 -5.17
CA PHE A 30 25.82 -15.23 -4.38
C PHE A 30 25.55 -16.56 -5.06
N GLU A 31 25.73 -17.64 -4.35
CA GLU A 31 25.30 -18.95 -4.80
C GLU A 31 23.77 -19.07 -4.73
N PRO A 32 23.11 -19.72 -5.69
CA PRO A 32 21.66 -19.87 -5.70
C PRO A 32 21.10 -20.48 -4.41
N ASP A 33 21.79 -21.47 -3.84
CA ASP A 33 21.39 -22.11 -2.58
C ASP A 33 21.41 -21.13 -1.39
N LEU A 34 22.42 -20.27 -1.32
CA LEU A 34 22.51 -19.23 -0.30
C LEU A 34 21.31 -18.26 -0.41
N LEU A 35 20.98 -17.85 -1.64
CA LEU A 35 19.84 -16.96 -1.88
C LEU A 35 18.50 -17.60 -1.51
N LEU A 36 18.31 -18.89 -1.84
CA LEU A 36 17.11 -19.64 -1.47
C LEU A 36 16.96 -19.75 0.05
N ARG A 37 18.04 -20.08 0.76
CA ARG A 37 18.04 -20.19 2.23
C ARG A 37 17.70 -18.85 2.90
N LEU A 38 18.29 -17.75 2.42
CA LEU A 38 18.00 -16.41 2.89
C LEU A 38 16.54 -16.02 2.60
N ALA A 39 16.05 -16.27 1.38
CA ALA A 39 14.67 -15.96 1.01
C ALA A 39 13.65 -16.75 1.84
N ASN A 40 13.96 -18.02 2.18
CA ASN A 40 13.14 -18.85 3.06
C ASN A 40 13.16 -18.32 4.51
N ALA A 41 14.34 -18.05 5.06
CA ALA A 41 14.49 -17.53 6.40
C ALA A 41 13.77 -16.19 6.58
N LEU A 42 13.88 -15.30 5.60
CA LEU A 42 13.21 -14.00 5.58
C LEU A 42 11.71 -14.10 5.25
N GLN A 43 11.22 -15.28 4.91
CA GLN A 43 9.82 -15.52 4.55
C GLN A 43 9.33 -14.57 3.44
N LEU A 44 10.14 -14.41 2.39
CA LEU A 44 9.82 -13.52 1.29
C LEU A 44 8.63 -14.04 0.47
N THR A 45 7.74 -13.14 0.06
CA THR A 45 6.68 -13.41 -0.92
C THR A 45 7.28 -13.72 -2.30
N THR A 46 6.50 -14.21 -3.27
CA THR A 46 7.00 -14.49 -4.62
C THR A 46 7.57 -13.25 -5.29
N LEU A 47 6.90 -12.09 -5.16
CA LEU A 47 7.41 -10.84 -5.71
C LEU A 47 8.71 -10.41 -5.03
N GLU A 48 8.75 -10.49 -3.70
CA GLU A 48 9.95 -10.17 -2.93
C GLU A 48 11.12 -11.09 -3.28
N ARG A 49 10.89 -12.40 -3.49
CA ARG A 49 11.90 -13.35 -3.97
C ARG A 49 12.42 -12.96 -5.33
N ARG A 50 11.52 -12.64 -6.26
CA ARG A 50 11.91 -12.22 -7.61
C ARG A 50 12.80 -10.99 -7.56
N GLU A 51 12.43 -9.95 -6.86
CA GLU A 51 13.21 -8.73 -6.72
C GLU A 51 14.55 -8.99 -5.98
N PHE A 52 14.52 -9.82 -4.94
CA PHE A 52 15.72 -10.23 -4.21
C PHE A 52 16.72 -10.96 -5.10
N PHE A 53 16.25 -11.91 -5.93
CA PHE A 53 17.12 -12.65 -6.85
C PHE A 53 17.62 -11.77 -7.99
N LEU A 54 16.80 -10.86 -8.52
CA LEU A 54 17.23 -9.89 -9.53
C LEU A 54 18.32 -8.96 -8.99
N ALA A 55 18.11 -8.41 -7.80
CA ALA A 55 19.11 -7.56 -7.15
C ALA A 55 20.43 -8.31 -6.90
N ALA A 56 20.34 -9.56 -6.42
CA ALA A 56 21.51 -10.39 -6.15
C ALA A 56 22.27 -10.81 -7.41
N SER A 57 21.60 -10.91 -8.56
CA SER A 57 22.21 -11.22 -9.85
C SER A 57 22.88 -10.02 -10.52
N GLY A 58 22.75 -8.82 -9.95
CA GLY A 58 23.24 -7.60 -10.56
C GLY A 58 22.39 -7.10 -11.75
N LEU A 59 21.25 -7.77 -12.03
CA LEU A 59 20.29 -7.40 -13.07
C LEU A 59 19.21 -6.46 -12.53
N ASP A 60 19.46 -5.83 -11.40
CA ASP A 60 18.51 -4.90 -10.81
C ASP A 60 18.28 -3.70 -11.74
N ASN A 61 17.01 -3.51 -12.10
CA ASN A 61 16.55 -2.38 -12.91
C ASN A 61 16.71 -1.01 -12.23
N SER A 62 17.20 -0.94 -10.99
CA SER A 62 17.44 0.33 -10.31
C SER A 62 18.46 1.22 -11.05
N GLN A 63 19.35 0.61 -11.84
CA GLN A 63 20.25 1.34 -12.73
C GLN A 63 19.58 1.79 -14.04
N LEU A 64 18.46 1.21 -14.43
CA LEU A 64 17.71 1.57 -15.63
C LEU A 64 16.69 2.69 -15.34
N VAL A 65 16.23 2.79 -14.13
CA VAL A 65 15.46 3.96 -13.66
C VAL A 65 16.46 4.99 -13.15
N ARG A 66 17.06 5.76 -14.06
CA ARG A 66 17.75 6.99 -13.66
C ARG A 66 16.75 7.80 -12.85
N GLN A 67 17.01 7.99 -11.55
CA GLN A 67 16.36 9.07 -10.83
C GLN A 67 16.60 10.32 -11.66
N PRO A 68 15.56 11.03 -12.08
CA PRO A 68 15.79 12.29 -12.79
C PRO A 68 16.61 13.16 -11.85
N SER A 69 17.84 13.46 -12.25
CA SER A 69 18.62 14.48 -11.57
C SER A 69 17.75 15.72 -11.50
N MET A 70 17.62 16.34 -10.34
CA MET A 70 16.76 17.52 -10.07
C MET A 70 17.10 18.76 -10.92
N GLY A 71 17.89 18.63 -11.96
CA GLY A 71 18.31 19.73 -12.79
C GLY A 71 17.96 19.52 -14.26
N THR A 72 16.77 19.76 -14.68
CA THR A 72 16.16 19.96 -16.00
C THR A 72 14.90 19.09 -16.20
N ALA A 73 13.97 19.13 -15.26
CA ALA A 73 12.63 18.64 -15.54
C ALA A 73 12.02 19.54 -16.60
N THR A 74 11.84 19.02 -17.83
CA THR A 74 10.95 19.67 -18.80
C THR A 74 9.60 19.86 -18.13
N ASP A 75 8.95 20.97 -18.39
CA ASP A 75 7.71 21.43 -17.72
C ASP A 75 6.59 20.34 -17.65
N THR A 76 6.66 19.32 -18.50
CA THR A 76 5.75 18.16 -18.54
C THR A 76 5.94 17.14 -17.42
N HIS A 77 7.07 17.15 -16.70
CA HIS A 77 7.40 16.17 -15.64
C HIS A 77 7.29 16.75 -14.22
N HIS A 78 6.73 17.94 -14.09
CA HIS A 78 6.53 18.56 -12.77
C HIS A 78 5.47 17.75 -11.98
N PRO A 79 5.75 17.34 -10.72
CA PRO A 79 4.84 16.47 -9.94
C PRO A 79 3.44 17.07 -9.80
N GLY A 80 3.33 18.38 -9.60
CA GLY A 80 2.06 19.09 -9.53
C GLY A 80 1.19 18.92 -10.78
N LYS A 81 1.79 18.98 -11.98
CA LYS A 81 1.04 18.79 -13.24
C LYS A 81 0.55 17.35 -13.41
N ILE A 82 1.37 16.37 -12.99
CA ILE A 82 0.99 14.96 -13.02
C ILE A 82 -0.20 14.75 -12.07
N LEU A 83 -0.09 15.25 -10.85
CA LEU A 83 -1.14 15.15 -9.85
C LEU A 83 -2.43 15.82 -10.31
N GLU A 84 -2.38 17.04 -10.84
CA GLU A 84 -3.58 17.76 -11.35
C GLU A 84 -4.27 16.99 -12.48
N LYS A 85 -3.51 16.36 -13.38
CA LYS A 85 -4.08 15.49 -14.42
C LYS A 85 -4.84 14.30 -13.84
N LEU A 86 -4.26 13.63 -12.84
CA LEU A 86 -4.89 12.47 -12.16
C LEU A 86 -6.12 12.92 -11.35
N LEU A 87 -6.05 14.06 -10.67
CA LEU A 87 -7.21 14.65 -9.99
C LEU A 87 -8.32 15.02 -10.98
N GLY A 88 -7.96 15.49 -12.18
CA GLY A 88 -8.90 15.73 -13.26
C GLY A 88 -9.64 14.45 -13.71
N ILE A 89 -8.93 13.34 -13.80
CA ILE A 89 -9.51 12.01 -14.06
C ILE A 89 -10.42 11.60 -12.91
N LEU A 90 -9.94 11.71 -11.67
CA LEU A 90 -10.70 11.32 -10.48
C LEU A 90 -12.05 12.07 -10.36
N ARG A 91 -12.10 13.36 -10.77
CA ARG A 91 -13.35 14.15 -10.81
C ARG A 91 -14.38 13.60 -11.80
N GLN A 92 -13.94 12.90 -12.86
CA GLN A 92 -14.81 12.36 -13.90
C GLN A 92 -15.32 10.95 -13.59
N VAL A 93 -14.71 10.26 -12.62
CA VAL A 93 -15.10 8.89 -12.27
C VAL A 93 -16.42 8.90 -11.52
N ARG A 94 -17.42 8.20 -12.06
CA ARG A 94 -18.78 8.07 -11.52
C ARG A 94 -18.95 6.85 -10.62
N ALA A 95 -17.96 6.62 -9.73
CA ALA A 95 -17.98 5.58 -8.71
C ALA A 95 -17.08 6.01 -7.54
N PRO A 96 -17.24 5.45 -6.33
CA PRO A 96 -16.32 5.71 -5.23
C PRO A 96 -14.89 5.40 -5.64
N SER A 97 -14.01 6.42 -5.62
CA SER A 97 -12.66 6.32 -6.13
C SER A 97 -11.66 7.16 -5.33
N PHE A 98 -10.43 6.68 -5.22
CA PHE A 98 -9.36 7.39 -4.55
C PHE A 98 -8.01 7.15 -5.24
N LEU A 99 -7.10 8.09 -5.04
CA LEU A 99 -5.72 8.05 -5.52
C LEU A 99 -4.79 7.82 -4.33
N ASN A 100 -4.01 6.76 -4.35
CA ASN A 100 -2.99 6.49 -3.33
C ASN A 100 -1.61 6.31 -3.95
N ASP A 101 -0.58 6.47 -3.13
CA ASP A 101 0.80 6.24 -3.53
C ASP A 101 1.35 4.88 -3.05
N VAL A 102 2.64 4.66 -3.32
CA VAL A 102 3.37 3.43 -2.96
C VAL A 102 3.38 3.12 -1.46
N TYR A 103 3.26 4.13 -0.60
CA TYR A 103 3.19 3.96 0.86
C TYR A 103 1.78 3.69 1.38
N GLY A 104 0.79 3.64 0.49
CA GLY A 104 -0.61 3.50 0.86
C GLY A 104 -1.24 4.78 1.41
N ASP A 105 -0.57 5.92 1.31
CA ASP A 105 -1.18 7.21 1.64
C ASP A 105 -2.21 7.57 0.59
N VAL A 106 -3.44 7.81 1.00
CA VAL A 106 -4.50 8.29 0.13
C VAL A 106 -4.30 9.78 -0.13
N ILE A 107 -3.82 10.10 -1.33
CA ILE A 107 -3.51 11.47 -1.75
C ILE A 107 -4.78 12.28 -1.94
N ALA A 108 -5.79 11.65 -2.54
CA ALA A 108 -7.08 12.27 -2.78
C ALA A 108 -8.18 11.22 -2.96
N ALA A 109 -9.40 11.60 -2.63
CA ALA A 109 -10.59 10.78 -2.85
C ALA A 109 -11.74 11.65 -3.37
N ASN A 110 -12.68 11.04 -4.12
CA ASN A 110 -13.93 11.72 -4.42
C ASN A 110 -14.87 11.69 -3.20
N THR A 111 -15.88 12.54 -3.20
CA THR A 111 -16.84 12.64 -2.10
C THR A 111 -17.59 11.35 -1.84
N ALA A 112 -17.79 10.52 -2.86
CA ALA A 112 -18.45 9.23 -2.68
C ALA A 112 -17.67 8.30 -1.72
N VAL A 113 -16.32 8.26 -1.79
CA VAL A 113 -15.50 7.50 -0.82
C VAL A 113 -15.66 8.04 0.59
N ILE A 114 -15.62 9.36 0.74
CA ILE A 114 -15.70 10.01 2.05
C ILE A 114 -17.05 9.68 2.74
N ARG A 115 -18.13 9.70 1.98
CA ARG A 115 -19.48 9.37 2.47
C ARG A 115 -19.66 7.89 2.70
N PHE A 116 -19.19 7.07 1.77
CA PHE A 116 -19.28 5.62 1.87
C PHE A 116 -18.63 5.08 3.14
N PHE A 117 -17.49 5.63 3.54
CA PHE A 117 -16.81 5.25 4.78
C PHE A 117 -17.15 6.15 5.98
N ASN A 118 -18.12 7.06 5.86
CA ASN A 118 -18.51 8.00 6.93
C ASN A 118 -17.30 8.71 7.57
N ILE A 119 -16.37 9.21 6.73
CA ILE A 119 -15.11 9.79 7.20
C ILE A 119 -15.38 11.15 7.86
N PRO A 120 -15.03 11.32 9.15
CA PRO A 120 -15.27 12.57 9.85
C PRO A 120 -14.52 13.76 9.28
N ALA A 121 -15.15 14.96 9.26
CA ALA A 121 -14.52 16.19 8.78
C ALA A 121 -13.20 16.51 9.52
N SER A 122 -13.15 16.29 10.83
CA SER A 122 -11.93 16.48 11.63
C SER A 122 -10.75 15.63 11.18
N MET A 123 -11.04 14.42 10.67
CA MET A 123 -10.01 13.55 10.11
C MET A 123 -9.54 14.07 8.76
N ILE A 124 -10.44 14.55 7.92
CA ILE A 124 -10.11 15.14 6.61
C ILE A 124 -9.20 16.36 6.81
N GLU A 125 -9.52 17.22 7.77
CA GLU A 125 -8.75 18.44 8.07
C GLU A 125 -7.35 18.12 8.63
N SER A 126 -7.23 17.12 9.50
CA SER A 126 -5.97 16.78 10.15
C SER A 126 -5.03 15.91 9.28
N ALA A 127 -5.58 15.08 8.41
CA ALA A 127 -4.84 14.08 7.66
C ALA A 127 -3.67 14.62 6.81
N PRO A 128 -3.79 15.76 6.08
CA PRO A 128 -2.70 16.29 5.27
C PRO A 128 -1.47 16.71 6.08
N HIS A 129 -1.62 16.95 7.37
CA HIS A 129 -0.58 17.49 8.25
C HIS A 129 0.11 16.42 9.10
N MET A 130 -0.39 15.18 9.03
CA MET A 130 0.12 14.07 9.85
C MET A 130 0.82 13.02 8.98
N PRO A 131 2.02 12.57 9.34
CA PRO A 131 2.65 11.42 8.67
C PRO A 131 1.75 10.19 8.76
N GLY A 132 1.41 9.59 7.60
CA GLY A 132 0.47 8.47 7.55
C GLY A 132 -0.95 8.81 8.04
N GLY A 133 -1.36 10.11 7.97
CA GLY A 133 -2.64 10.58 8.47
C GLY A 133 -3.83 9.89 7.81
N PHE A 134 -3.91 9.86 6.49
CA PHE A 134 -4.91 9.12 5.74
C PHE A 134 -4.23 8.00 4.94
N ASN A 135 -3.96 6.88 5.59
CA ASN A 135 -3.22 5.76 5.03
C ASN A 135 -4.05 4.48 5.04
N ALA A 136 -3.97 3.69 3.97
CA ALA A 136 -4.74 2.45 3.82
C ALA A 136 -4.51 1.47 4.97
N MET A 137 -3.28 1.36 5.50
CA MET A 137 -2.98 0.47 6.63
C MET A 137 -3.58 0.99 7.94
N ARG A 138 -3.60 2.31 8.14
CA ARG A 138 -4.29 2.92 9.27
C ARG A 138 -5.79 2.66 9.21
N MET A 139 -6.39 2.79 8.04
CA MET A 139 -7.81 2.52 7.84
C MET A 139 -8.16 1.04 8.06
N THR A 140 -7.29 0.13 7.62
CA THR A 140 -7.53 -1.31 7.73
C THR A 140 -7.28 -1.85 9.14
N PHE A 141 -6.22 -1.42 9.81
CA PHE A 141 -5.74 -2.02 11.05
C PHE A 141 -5.84 -1.12 12.28
N GLY A 142 -6.12 0.18 12.11
CA GLY A 142 -6.22 1.13 13.22
C GLY A 142 -7.46 0.91 14.09
N ASN A 143 -7.31 1.10 15.40
CA ASN A 143 -8.44 0.99 16.34
C ASN A 143 -9.41 2.18 16.25
N GLU A 144 -8.95 3.29 15.72
CA GLU A 144 -9.70 4.56 15.66
C GLU A 144 -10.70 4.59 14.51
N LEU A 145 -10.56 3.67 13.54
CA LEU A 145 -11.37 3.69 12.33
C LEU A 145 -12.28 2.48 12.25
N VAL A 146 -13.49 2.76 11.82
CA VAL A 146 -14.64 1.86 11.79
C VAL A 146 -14.50 0.74 10.73
N GLY A 147 -13.39 0.70 9.97
CA GLY A 147 -13.17 -0.26 8.88
C GLY A 147 -13.36 -1.72 9.24
N ARG A 148 -13.14 -2.09 10.52
CA ARG A 148 -13.38 -3.47 11.00
C ARG A 148 -14.85 -3.81 11.16
N THR A 149 -15.69 -2.85 11.53
CA THR A 149 -17.11 -3.09 11.78
C THR A 149 -17.92 -3.15 10.49
N HIS A 150 -17.40 -2.56 9.41
CA HIS A 150 -18.09 -2.51 8.14
C HIS A 150 -17.82 -3.72 7.22
N VAL A 151 -16.76 -4.49 7.46
CA VAL A 151 -16.37 -5.66 6.63
C VAL A 151 -16.38 -6.93 7.51
N SER A 152 -17.52 -7.24 8.15
CA SER A 152 -17.56 -8.27 9.19
C SER A 152 -17.35 -9.70 8.67
N GLU A 153 -17.95 -10.08 7.55
CA GLU A 153 -17.91 -11.48 7.09
C GLU A 153 -16.64 -11.85 6.32
N ASN A 154 -16.03 -10.89 5.60
CA ASN A 154 -14.83 -11.12 4.78
C ASN A 154 -13.62 -10.28 5.20
N TRP A 155 -13.62 -9.76 6.45
CA TRP A 155 -12.54 -8.89 6.91
C TRP A 155 -11.16 -9.54 6.80
N ASP A 156 -11.04 -10.84 7.06
CA ASP A 156 -9.78 -11.56 6.95
C ASP A 156 -9.22 -11.53 5.52
N ALA A 157 -10.07 -11.77 4.53
CA ALA A 157 -9.69 -11.72 3.11
C ALA A 157 -9.30 -10.28 2.68
N TYR A 158 -10.09 -9.30 3.09
CA TYR A 158 -9.80 -7.87 2.86
C TYR A 158 -8.46 -7.46 3.48
N ALA A 159 -8.22 -7.79 4.75
CA ALA A 159 -7.00 -7.46 5.46
C ALA A 159 -5.76 -8.13 4.83
N MET A 160 -5.91 -9.39 4.39
CA MET A 160 -4.85 -10.12 3.68
C MET A 160 -4.53 -9.48 2.32
N SER A 161 -5.55 -9.12 1.54
CA SER A 161 -5.38 -8.47 0.24
C SER A 161 -4.72 -7.09 0.40
N SER A 162 -5.23 -6.28 1.33
CA SER A 162 -4.67 -4.94 1.64
C SER A 162 -3.22 -5.02 2.10
N MET A 163 -2.90 -5.97 2.99
CA MET A 163 -1.54 -6.17 3.48
C MET A 163 -0.59 -6.65 2.37
N ARG A 164 -1.05 -7.52 1.48
CA ARG A 164 -0.27 -7.98 0.32
C ARG A 164 0.04 -6.81 -0.60
N SER A 165 -0.99 -6.05 -0.99
CA SER A 165 -0.84 -4.86 -1.84
C SER A 165 0.16 -3.86 -1.23
N TYR A 166 0.06 -3.62 0.07
CA TYR A 166 0.98 -2.75 0.80
C TYR A 166 2.43 -3.27 0.79
N ARG A 167 2.63 -4.57 1.02
CA ARG A 167 3.97 -5.18 0.97
C ARG A 167 4.58 -5.10 -0.41
N ASP A 168 3.78 -5.31 -1.44
CA ASP A 168 4.23 -5.31 -2.84
C ASP A 168 4.55 -3.87 -3.30
N SER A 169 3.68 -2.90 -3.04
CA SER A 169 3.89 -1.50 -3.44
C SER A 169 5.09 -0.85 -2.73
N THR A 170 5.30 -1.19 -1.44
CA THR A 170 6.39 -0.60 -0.64
C THR A 170 7.75 -1.28 -0.83
N LEU A 171 7.83 -2.39 -1.58
CA LEU A 171 9.02 -3.24 -1.64
C LEU A 171 10.31 -2.47 -1.95
N ARG A 172 10.27 -1.60 -2.95
CA ARG A 172 11.43 -0.80 -3.40
C ARG A 172 11.75 0.38 -2.48
N TYR A 173 10.83 0.75 -1.60
CA TYR A 173 10.91 1.95 -0.76
C TYR A 173 11.21 1.63 0.71
N ARG A 174 11.49 0.36 1.05
CA ARG A 174 11.71 -0.08 2.45
C ARG A 174 12.95 0.51 3.12
N ALA A 175 13.91 0.99 2.35
CA ALA A 175 15.08 1.68 2.86
C ALA A 175 14.78 3.14 3.24
N GLU A 176 13.71 3.73 2.70
CA GLU A 176 13.35 5.13 2.87
C GLU A 176 12.96 5.47 4.32
N PRO A 177 13.32 6.67 4.80
CA PRO A 177 12.99 7.09 6.17
C PRO A 177 11.48 7.08 6.45
N TYR A 178 10.66 7.49 5.48
CA TYR A 178 9.21 7.53 5.62
C TYR A 178 8.61 6.13 5.81
N PHE A 179 9.03 5.13 5.02
CA PHE A 179 8.60 3.75 5.21
C PHE A 179 8.99 3.23 6.61
N LYS A 180 10.22 3.49 7.05
CA LYS A 180 10.68 3.08 8.39
C LYS A 180 9.83 3.69 9.50
N TYR A 181 9.46 4.97 9.34
CA TYR A 181 8.55 5.65 10.25
C TYR A 181 7.16 4.98 10.28
N LEU A 182 6.55 4.74 9.11
CA LEU A 182 5.25 4.06 9.00
C LEU A 182 5.29 2.68 9.66
N MET A 183 6.32 1.88 9.40
CA MET A 183 6.48 0.55 10.00
C MET A 183 6.62 0.61 11.52
N LYS A 184 7.34 1.59 12.06
CA LYS A 184 7.41 1.82 13.50
C LYS A 184 6.04 2.16 14.08
N THR A 185 5.28 3.01 13.39
CA THR A 185 3.94 3.42 13.80
C THR A 185 2.95 2.26 13.76
N PHE A 186 2.87 1.52 12.65
CA PHE A 186 1.90 0.43 12.47
C PHE A 186 2.21 -0.82 13.30
N ARG A 187 3.43 -0.97 13.80
CA ARG A 187 3.80 -2.04 14.73
C ARG A 187 3.49 -1.74 16.18
N ASP A 188 2.93 -0.60 16.51
CA ASP A 188 2.42 -0.31 17.84
C ASP A 188 1.14 -1.14 18.10
N PRO A 189 1.21 -2.19 18.96
CA PRO A 189 0.07 -3.09 19.16
C PRO A 189 -1.08 -2.43 19.90
N SER A 190 -0.85 -1.30 20.59
CA SER A 190 -1.91 -0.54 21.26
C SER A 190 -2.83 0.16 20.26
N LYS A 191 -2.31 0.57 19.10
CA LYS A 191 -3.03 1.26 18.05
C LYS A 191 -3.41 0.36 16.89
N TYR A 192 -2.56 -0.62 16.56
CA TYR A 192 -2.69 -1.51 15.39
C TYR A 192 -2.51 -3.00 15.79
N PRO A 193 -3.37 -3.57 16.62
CA PRO A 193 -3.14 -4.87 17.28
C PRO A 193 -3.00 -6.06 16.33
N LEU A 194 -3.47 -5.94 15.08
CA LEU A 194 -3.42 -7.03 14.10
C LEU A 194 -2.38 -6.83 12.99
N PHE A 195 -1.78 -5.65 12.87
CA PHE A 195 -0.87 -5.34 11.77
C PHE A 195 0.28 -6.35 11.65
N ASP A 196 1.03 -6.59 12.72
CA ASP A 196 2.16 -7.53 12.72
C ASP A 196 1.74 -8.98 12.45
N ARG A 197 0.55 -9.38 12.89
CA ARG A 197 0.00 -10.72 12.60
C ARG A 197 -0.22 -10.89 11.09
N TYR A 198 -0.85 -9.92 10.42
CA TYR A 198 -1.11 -9.99 8.98
C TYR A 198 0.15 -9.79 8.16
N TRP A 199 1.06 -8.92 8.59
CA TRP A 199 2.37 -8.78 7.96
C TRP A 199 3.12 -10.12 7.86
N LYS A 200 3.14 -10.91 8.93
CA LYS A 200 3.76 -12.25 8.97
C LYS A 200 2.97 -13.27 8.17
N ARG A 201 1.65 -13.24 8.29
CA ARG A 201 0.77 -14.21 7.65
C ARG A 201 0.82 -14.14 6.13
N VAL A 202 0.88 -12.96 5.54
CA VAL A 202 1.06 -12.78 4.08
C VAL A 202 2.32 -13.48 3.57
N SER A 203 3.39 -13.54 4.39
CA SER A 203 4.64 -14.22 4.03
C SER A 203 4.53 -15.75 4.07
N SER A 204 3.68 -16.30 4.94
CA SER A 204 3.62 -17.73 5.25
C SER A 204 2.60 -18.50 4.43
N VAL A 205 1.67 -17.83 3.75
CA VAL A 205 0.60 -18.49 3.01
C VAL A 205 1.09 -18.88 1.62
N GLU A 206 0.91 -20.16 1.27
CA GLU A 206 1.10 -20.66 -0.09
C GLU A 206 0.25 -19.82 -1.05
N GLN A 207 0.92 -19.19 -1.99
CA GLN A 207 0.38 -18.13 -2.84
C GLN A 207 -0.74 -18.60 -3.78
N ASP A 208 -0.83 -19.88 -4.03
CA ASP A 208 -1.76 -20.44 -5.02
C ASP A 208 -3.21 -20.60 -4.53
N LYS A 209 -3.47 -20.44 -3.23
CA LYS A 209 -4.81 -20.65 -2.65
C LYS A 209 -5.58 -19.38 -2.31
N ILE A 210 -4.94 -18.24 -2.29
CA ILE A 210 -5.64 -16.97 -2.11
C ILE A 210 -5.95 -16.46 -3.51
N MET A 211 -7.11 -16.85 -4.02
CA MET A 211 -7.72 -16.15 -5.15
C MET A 211 -7.72 -14.66 -4.77
N ASN A 212 -7.12 -13.84 -5.64
CA ASN A 212 -7.27 -12.41 -5.59
C ASN A 212 -8.75 -12.11 -5.85
N SER A 213 -9.56 -12.27 -4.82
CA SER A 213 -10.92 -11.79 -4.86
C SER A 213 -10.84 -10.29 -4.65
N ASP A 214 -10.72 -9.55 -5.74
CA ASP A 214 -10.90 -8.10 -5.73
C ASP A 214 -12.37 -7.73 -5.49
N THR A 215 -13.21 -8.72 -5.19
CA THR A 215 -14.62 -8.61 -4.89
C THR A 215 -14.82 -8.51 -3.39
N PHE A 216 -15.57 -7.50 -2.96
CA PHE A 216 -15.93 -7.25 -1.59
C PHE A 216 -17.45 -7.26 -1.43
N GLU A 217 -17.89 -7.91 -0.37
CA GLU A 217 -19.29 -8.09 -0.05
C GLU A 217 -19.46 -7.94 1.46
N TYR A 218 -20.33 -7.01 1.91
CA TYR A 218 -20.59 -6.76 3.32
C TYR A 218 -21.87 -5.97 3.55
N ASP A 219 -22.39 -6.03 4.77
CA ASP A 219 -23.54 -5.27 5.20
C ASP A 219 -23.11 -3.89 5.72
N HIS A 220 -23.45 -2.86 4.97
CA HIS A 220 -23.17 -1.48 5.33
C HIS A 220 -24.27 -0.95 6.25
N GLU A 221 -23.89 -0.30 7.36
CA GLU A 221 -24.81 0.17 8.38
C GLU A 221 -25.95 1.05 7.83
N SER A 222 -25.64 1.93 6.88
CA SER A 222 -26.61 2.90 6.32
C SER A 222 -27.18 2.49 4.96
N HIS A 223 -26.53 1.53 4.26
CA HIS A 223 -26.86 1.24 2.86
C HIS A 223 -27.24 -0.22 2.61
N GLY A 224 -27.27 -1.07 3.65
CA GLY A 224 -27.59 -2.50 3.53
C GLY A 224 -26.48 -3.29 2.86
N HIS A 225 -26.84 -4.38 2.19
CA HIS A 225 -25.89 -5.30 1.59
C HIS A 225 -25.24 -4.71 0.34
N ILE A 226 -23.92 -4.56 0.37
CA ILE A 226 -23.10 -3.92 -0.67
C ILE A 226 -22.14 -4.94 -1.28
N LYS A 227 -22.11 -5.00 -2.61
CA LYS A 227 -21.22 -5.89 -3.36
C LYS A 227 -20.50 -5.15 -4.49
N TYR A 228 -19.18 -5.10 -4.42
CA TYR A 228 -18.37 -4.39 -5.41
C TYR A 228 -17.05 -5.09 -5.70
N LEU A 229 -16.49 -4.80 -6.87
CA LEU A 229 -15.14 -5.17 -7.29
C LEU A 229 -14.24 -3.93 -7.15
N THR A 230 -13.03 -4.11 -6.60
CA THR A 230 -12.00 -3.08 -6.70
C THR A 230 -11.23 -3.24 -8.00
N THR A 231 -11.04 -2.16 -8.72
CA THR A 231 -10.16 -2.09 -9.89
C THR A 231 -9.23 -0.89 -9.78
N GLY A 232 -8.08 -0.95 -10.44
CA GLY A 232 -7.12 0.13 -10.33
C GLY A 232 -6.31 0.36 -11.59
N ILE A 233 -5.87 1.62 -11.75
CA ILE A 233 -4.93 2.04 -12.78
C ILE A 233 -3.64 2.50 -12.09
N THR A 234 -2.52 1.91 -12.47
CA THR A 234 -1.20 2.33 -12.00
C THR A 234 -0.60 3.35 -12.96
N THR A 235 -0.18 4.48 -12.42
CA THR A 235 0.57 5.49 -13.16
C THR A 235 1.99 5.55 -12.61
N THR A 236 2.97 5.13 -13.40
CA THR A 236 4.38 5.23 -13.06
C THR A 236 4.87 6.65 -13.34
N THR A 237 5.49 7.27 -12.34
CA THR A 237 6.07 8.61 -12.44
C THR A 237 7.53 8.60 -12.03
N ALA A 238 8.24 9.70 -12.26
CA ALA A 238 9.60 9.89 -11.75
C ALA A 238 9.69 9.99 -10.21
N PHE A 239 8.54 10.13 -9.53
CA PHE A 239 8.41 10.30 -8.08
C PHE A 239 7.75 9.08 -7.40
N GLY A 240 7.70 7.95 -8.07
CA GLY A 240 7.02 6.73 -7.63
C GLY A 240 5.71 6.48 -8.38
N GLU A 241 5.09 5.35 -8.08
CA GLU A 241 3.80 4.95 -8.64
C GLU A 241 2.65 5.59 -7.88
N LEU A 242 1.61 5.95 -8.63
CA LEU A 242 0.30 6.36 -8.11
C LEU A 242 -0.77 5.36 -8.59
N PHE A 243 -1.66 4.99 -7.69
CA PHE A 243 -2.72 4.01 -7.92
C PHE A 243 -4.08 4.69 -7.80
N LEU A 244 -4.81 4.76 -8.92
CA LEU A 244 -6.20 5.19 -8.92
C LEU A 244 -7.08 3.95 -8.72
N THR A 245 -7.66 3.81 -7.54
CA THR A 245 -8.56 2.70 -7.19
C THR A 245 -10.01 3.14 -7.33
N THR A 246 -10.83 2.28 -7.94
CA THR A 246 -12.27 2.51 -8.19
C THR A 246 -13.06 1.30 -7.72
N TYR A 247 -14.20 1.54 -7.07
CA TYR A 247 -15.15 0.51 -6.67
C TYR A 247 -16.25 0.37 -7.72
N LEU A 248 -16.30 -0.78 -8.39
CA LEU A 248 -17.30 -1.09 -9.41
C LEU A 248 -18.42 -1.92 -8.78
N PRO A 249 -19.68 -1.45 -8.83
CA PRO A 249 -20.81 -2.17 -8.28
C PRO A 249 -21.05 -3.48 -9.06
N LEU A 250 -21.34 -4.57 -8.35
CA LEU A 250 -21.62 -5.87 -8.95
C LEU A 250 -23.11 -6.21 -9.00
N ASP A 251 -23.97 -5.38 -8.40
CA ASP A 251 -25.42 -5.49 -8.48
C ASP A 251 -26.08 -4.11 -8.58
N ASN A 252 -27.39 -4.10 -8.89
CA ASN A 252 -28.15 -2.87 -9.07
C ASN A 252 -28.30 -2.08 -7.78
N HIS A 253 -28.47 -2.77 -6.63
CA HIS A 253 -28.58 -2.10 -5.34
C HIS A 253 -27.32 -1.30 -5.01
N THR A 254 -26.15 -1.94 -5.11
CA THR A 254 -24.84 -1.28 -4.90
C THR A 254 -24.64 -0.11 -5.88
N LYS A 255 -25.07 -0.30 -7.15
CA LYS A 255 -25.00 0.77 -8.14
C LYS A 255 -25.85 1.98 -7.74
N ASP A 256 -27.09 1.76 -7.32
CA ASP A 256 -28.00 2.83 -6.92
C ASP A 256 -27.47 3.58 -5.68
N VAL A 257 -26.86 2.85 -4.72
CA VAL A 257 -26.18 3.44 -3.56
C VAL A 257 -25.00 4.31 -4.01
N PHE A 258 -24.14 3.82 -4.89
CA PHE A 258 -22.98 4.59 -5.37
C PHE A 258 -23.40 5.83 -6.16
N ASP A 259 -24.42 5.72 -7.00
CA ASP A 259 -24.99 6.86 -7.73
C ASP A 259 -25.55 7.90 -6.75
N GLY A 260 -26.25 7.48 -5.69
CA GLY A 260 -26.75 8.37 -4.64
C GLY A 260 -25.63 9.11 -3.90
N LEU A 261 -24.56 8.43 -3.55
CA LEU A 261 -23.39 9.03 -2.87
C LEU A 261 -22.71 10.14 -3.71
N LEU A 262 -22.81 10.05 -5.04
CA LEU A 262 -22.27 11.05 -5.95
C LEU A 262 -23.19 12.26 -6.14
N MET A 263 -24.52 12.04 -6.18
CA MET A 263 -25.49 13.10 -6.45
C MET A 263 -25.52 14.18 -5.35
N ASP A 264 -25.35 13.80 -4.09
CA ASP A 264 -25.48 14.69 -2.95
C ASP A 264 -24.29 15.65 -2.72
N GLY A 265 -23.19 15.57 -3.47
CA GLY A 265 -21.97 16.31 -3.13
C GLY A 265 -21.19 16.97 -4.24
N GLY A 266 -21.69 16.93 -5.44
CA GLY A 266 -20.95 17.46 -6.60
C GLY A 266 -19.68 16.65 -6.93
N ASP A 267 -19.04 17.01 -8.04
CA ASP A 267 -17.81 16.37 -8.55
C ASP A 267 -16.53 16.78 -7.73
N SER A 268 -16.65 16.90 -6.40
CA SER A 268 -15.55 17.40 -5.59
C SER A 268 -14.56 16.27 -5.25
N VAL A 269 -13.28 16.58 -5.43
CA VAL A 269 -12.16 15.74 -5.00
C VAL A 269 -11.52 16.39 -3.80
N ILE A 270 -11.36 15.62 -2.73
CA ILE A 270 -10.77 16.05 -1.47
C ILE A 270 -9.34 15.56 -1.42
N ARG A 271 -8.40 16.47 -1.15
CA ARG A 271 -7.00 16.12 -0.91
C ARG A 271 -6.81 15.70 0.54
N LEU A 272 -6.12 14.58 0.76
CA LEU A 272 -5.99 13.91 2.05
C LEU A 272 -4.54 13.71 2.48
N ALA A 273 -3.60 13.68 1.54
CA ALA A 273 -2.17 13.58 1.85
C ALA A 273 -1.34 14.35 0.83
N PRO A 274 -0.16 14.86 1.21
CA PRO A 274 0.78 15.48 0.29
C PRO A 274 1.47 14.43 -0.59
N TRP A 275 1.88 14.86 -1.78
CA TRP A 275 2.67 14.06 -2.72
C TRP A 275 3.46 14.99 -3.66
N PRO A 276 4.70 14.69 -4.02
CA PRO A 276 5.49 13.49 -3.64
C PRO A 276 6.16 13.61 -2.27
N GLU A 277 6.31 14.81 -1.75
CA GLU A 277 6.95 15.08 -0.46
C GLU A 277 6.09 14.55 0.69
N LYS A 278 6.75 13.91 1.65
CA LYS A 278 6.07 13.31 2.81
C LYS A 278 6.36 14.09 4.08
N PRO A 279 5.33 14.37 4.90
CA PRO A 279 5.55 14.96 6.20
C PRO A 279 6.33 13.97 7.06
N MET A 280 7.41 14.43 7.66
CA MET A 280 8.19 13.68 8.64
C MET A 280 7.98 14.31 10.03
N PRO A 281 7.95 13.49 11.11
CA PRO A 281 7.82 13.99 12.47
C PRO A 281 9.03 14.81 12.91
#